data_fa2ef852a147e80d06da21dd8feab397
#
_entry.id   fa2ef852a147e80d06da21dd8feab397
#
_cell.length_a   1.000
_cell.length_b   1.000
_cell.length_c   1.000
_cell.angle_alpha   90.00
_cell.angle_beta   90.00
_cell.angle_gamma   90.00
#
_symmetry.space_group_name_H-M   'P 1'
#
loop_
_entity.id
_entity.type
_entity.pdbx_description
1 polymer ?
#
loop_
_entity_poly.entity_id
_entity_poly.type
_entity_poly.pdbx_seq_one_letter_code
_entity_poly.pdbx_strand_id
1 'polypeptide(L)'
;SPASMKHLLLTTIAAVVLVGCGESQQSAPAPEAKPVEPVAEVVKPEPPTVKPEHPQANRALIEATATGNVEAIKKAIADGADVNVKAVGGGTLLFIAAHEGHKEVAELLIAEGADVNETNGSGETPLDYAKGETADLLRKHGGKTGKELKAVGN
;
A
#
# COMPACT_ATOMS: atom_id res chain seq x y z
N SER A 1 -48.06 -24.93 -3.79
CA SER A 1 -49.34 -24.27 -3.56
C SER A 1 -49.41 -23.68 -2.19
N PRO A 2 -50.16 -22.69 -2.04
CA PRO A 2 -49.90 -21.30 -2.41
C PRO A 2 -50.16 -20.34 -1.25
N ALA A 3 -50.07 -19.08 -1.59
CA ALA A 3 -50.84 -17.96 -1.06
C ALA A 3 -50.31 -17.35 0.24
N SER A 4 -50.12 -16.13 0.25
CA SER A 4 -51.03 -15.01 0.01
C SER A 4 -51.08 -14.09 1.21
N MET A 5 -51.26 -12.88 0.87
CA MET A 5 -51.99 -11.79 1.53
C MET A 5 -51.15 -10.89 2.44
N LYS A 6 -50.83 -9.68 1.94
CA LYS A 6 -51.70 -8.50 1.92
C LYS A 6 -52.09 -8.04 3.32
N HIS A 7 -51.72 -6.84 3.60
CA HIS A 7 -52.46 -5.70 4.14
C HIS A 7 -51.48 -4.60 4.44
N LEU A 8 -51.38 -3.54 3.78
CA LEU A 8 -52.33 -2.42 3.52
C LEU A 8 -53.02 -1.90 4.77
N LEU A 9 -52.58 -0.72 5.20
CA LEU A 9 -53.35 0.31 5.92
C LEU A 9 -52.37 1.42 6.24
N LEU A 10 -52.28 2.46 5.58
CA LEU A 10 -53.12 3.67 5.41
C LEU A 10 -53.78 4.14 6.69
N THR A 11 -53.21 5.18 7.28
CA THR A 11 -53.93 6.26 7.97
C THR A 11 -53.00 7.46 8.08
N THR A 12 -53.13 8.37 7.26
CA THR A 12 -53.65 9.75 7.35
C THR A 12 -53.99 10.25 8.75
N ILE A 13 -53.66 11.43 9.04
CA ILE A 13 -54.40 12.55 9.67
C ILE A 13 -53.35 13.52 10.20
N ALA A 14 -53.26 14.59 9.61
CA ALA A 14 -53.98 15.85 9.67
C ALA A 14 -53.24 16.88 10.51
N ALA A 15 -53.02 17.92 9.80
CA ALA A 15 -52.76 19.31 10.14
C ALA A 15 -53.36 19.81 11.46
N VAL A 16 -52.61 20.58 12.17
CA VAL A 16 -53.14 21.72 12.91
C VAL A 16 -52.23 22.90 12.70
N VAL A 17 -52.80 23.87 12.05
CA VAL A 17 -52.39 25.27 11.95
C VAL A 17 -52.73 25.95 13.26
N LEU A 18 -51.79 26.70 13.79
CA LEU A 18 -52.12 27.90 14.59
C LEU A 18 -50.84 28.78 14.63
N VAL A 19 -50.79 29.73 13.76
CA VAL A 19 -50.92 31.15 13.97
C VAL A 19 -50.54 31.61 15.39
N GLY A 20 -49.42 32.24 15.45
CA GLY A 20 -49.01 33.07 16.55
C GLY A 20 -48.03 34.11 16.05
N CYS A 21 -48.54 35.28 15.74
CA CYS A 21 -47.79 36.49 15.46
C CYS A 21 -46.81 36.78 16.59
N GLY A 22 -45.63 37.13 16.21
CA GLY A 22 -44.62 37.71 17.08
C GLY A 22 -43.53 38.31 16.21
N GLU A 23 -43.78 39.47 15.67
CA GLU A 23 -42.77 40.35 15.11
C GLU A 23 -41.68 40.59 16.16
N SER A 24 -40.48 40.32 15.82
CA SER A 24 -39.35 41.09 16.26
C SER A 24 -38.25 40.91 15.25
N GLN A 25 -38.14 41.88 14.40
CA GLN A 25 -36.97 42.21 13.63
C GLN A 25 -35.78 42.27 14.54
N GLN A 26 -34.80 41.44 14.31
CA GLN A 26 -33.43 41.81 14.63
C GLN A 26 -32.54 41.21 13.54
N SER A 27 -32.19 42.12 12.66
CA SER A 27 -31.07 41.99 11.76
C SER A 27 -29.84 41.60 12.57
N ALA A 28 -29.45 40.37 12.54
CA ALA A 28 -28.09 40.01 12.86
C ALA A 28 -27.26 40.18 11.58
N PRO A 29 -26.25 41.06 11.56
CA PRO A 29 -25.31 41.05 10.46
C PRO A 29 -24.61 39.72 10.44
N ALA A 30 -24.59 39.09 9.27
CA ALA A 30 -23.75 37.93 9.02
C ALA A 30 -22.33 38.26 9.47
N PRO A 31 -21.69 37.41 10.27
CA PRO A 31 -20.28 37.60 10.50
C PRO A 31 -19.56 37.40 9.17
N GLU A 32 -18.89 38.46 8.75
CA GLU A 32 -17.94 38.42 7.68
C GLU A 32 -17.05 37.19 7.92
N ALA A 33 -17.14 36.24 7.01
CA ALA A 33 -16.13 35.22 6.91
C ALA A 33 -14.83 35.92 6.54
N LYS A 34 -13.98 36.13 7.52
CA LYS A 34 -12.58 36.43 7.26
C LYS A 34 -12.04 35.31 6.37
N PRO A 35 -11.37 35.64 5.27
CA PRO A 35 -10.64 34.63 4.55
C PRO A 35 -9.63 34.04 5.52
N VAL A 36 -9.85 32.80 5.92
CA VAL A 36 -8.81 32.02 6.54
C VAL A 36 -7.74 31.88 5.47
N GLU A 37 -6.65 32.61 5.68
CA GLU A 37 -5.41 32.32 4.97
C GLU A 37 -5.17 30.82 5.05
N PRO A 38 -4.82 30.14 3.93
CA PRO A 38 -4.39 28.78 4.01
C PRO A 38 -3.16 28.77 4.93
N VAL A 39 -3.34 28.34 6.14
CA VAL A 39 -2.23 27.86 6.94
C VAL A 39 -1.54 26.85 6.05
N ALA A 40 -0.35 27.22 5.58
CA ALA A 40 0.54 26.30 4.98
C ALA A 40 0.78 25.21 6.04
N GLU A 41 -0.02 24.18 5.97
CA GLU A 41 0.23 22.92 6.65
C GLU A 41 1.61 22.53 6.18
N VAL A 42 2.54 22.56 7.12
CA VAL A 42 3.87 22.00 6.91
C VAL A 42 3.64 20.55 6.60
N VAL A 43 3.53 20.26 5.31
CA VAL A 43 3.53 18.91 4.80
C VAL A 43 4.89 18.37 5.20
N LYS A 44 4.88 17.63 6.30
CA LYS A 44 5.95 16.71 6.64
C LYS A 44 6.26 15.98 5.34
N PRO A 45 7.51 15.96 4.87
CA PRO A 45 7.83 15.27 3.64
C PRO A 45 7.34 13.85 3.77
N GLU A 46 6.28 13.53 3.04
CA GLU A 46 5.85 12.17 2.88
C GLU A 46 7.00 11.42 2.21
N PRO A 47 7.29 10.20 2.66
CA PRO A 47 8.24 9.35 1.97
C PRO A 47 7.77 9.19 0.51
N PRO A 48 8.70 9.06 -0.43
CA PRO A 48 8.47 9.29 -1.84
C PRO A 48 7.35 8.44 -2.39
N THR A 49 6.41 9.14 -2.97
CA THR A 49 5.47 8.72 -4.02
C THR A 49 5.28 7.22 -4.14
N VAL A 50 4.21 6.75 -3.53
CA VAL A 50 3.57 5.51 -3.93
C VAL A 50 3.32 5.61 -5.43
N LYS A 51 4.13 4.92 -6.23
CA LYS A 51 3.84 4.69 -7.64
C LYS A 51 2.41 4.15 -7.71
N PRO A 52 1.61 4.52 -8.73
CA PRO A 52 0.26 4.00 -8.86
C PRO A 52 0.31 2.49 -8.68
N GLU A 53 -0.36 2.01 -7.65
CA GLU A 53 -0.37 0.60 -7.33
C GLU A 53 -1.09 -0.14 -8.47
N HIS A 54 -0.33 -0.90 -9.24
CA HIS A 54 -0.86 -1.85 -10.20
C HIS A 54 -1.00 -3.23 -9.50
N PRO A 55 -2.09 -3.48 -8.77
CA PRO A 55 -2.19 -4.65 -7.91
C PRO A 55 -2.10 -5.96 -8.69
N GLN A 56 -2.54 -5.96 -9.94
CA GLN A 56 -2.42 -7.13 -10.81
C GLN A 56 -0.99 -7.36 -11.28
N ALA A 57 -0.28 -6.29 -11.65
CA ALA A 57 1.12 -6.37 -12.05
C ALA A 57 2.01 -6.78 -10.86
N ASN A 58 1.75 -6.24 -9.68
CA ASN A 58 2.46 -6.64 -8.46
C ASN A 58 2.23 -8.11 -8.10
N ARG A 59 1.00 -8.60 -8.22
CA ARG A 59 0.69 -10.02 -7.99
C ARG A 59 1.39 -10.93 -8.99
N ALA A 60 1.35 -10.57 -10.28
CA ALA A 60 2.05 -11.30 -11.32
C ALA A 60 3.57 -11.31 -11.08
N LEU A 61 4.12 -10.21 -10.59
CA LEU A 61 5.54 -10.11 -10.25
C LEU A 61 5.93 -11.02 -9.09
N ILE A 62 5.11 -11.09 -8.02
CA ILE A 62 5.34 -11.99 -6.89
C ILE A 62 5.32 -13.45 -7.35
N GLU A 63 4.32 -13.84 -8.15
CA GLU A 63 4.18 -15.20 -8.67
C GLU A 63 5.34 -15.58 -9.62
N ALA A 64 5.71 -14.67 -10.51
CA ALA A 64 6.83 -14.87 -11.42
C ALA A 64 8.16 -15.00 -10.66
N THR A 65 8.34 -14.28 -9.57
CA THR A 65 9.52 -14.37 -8.71
C THR A 65 9.60 -15.72 -8.01
N ALA A 66 8.49 -16.24 -7.49
CA ALA A 66 8.42 -17.53 -6.83
C ALA A 66 8.69 -18.71 -7.80
N THR A 67 8.30 -18.55 -9.06
CA THR A 67 8.53 -19.57 -10.10
C THR A 67 9.87 -19.44 -10.83
N GLY A 68 10.61 -18.38 -10.57
CA GLY A 68 11.88 -18.10 -11.25
C GLY A 68 11.73 -17.67 -12.72
N ASN A 69 10.55 -17.21 -13.13
CA ASN A 69 10.26 -16.85 -14.52
C ASN A 69 10.71 -15.43 -14.86
N VAL A 70 11.94 -15.29 -15.34
CA VAL A 70 12.56 -14.00 -15.69
C VAL A 70 11.75 -13.19 -16.70
N GLU A 71 11.18 -13.86 -17.73
CA GLU A 71 10.40 -13.16 -18.76
C GLU A 71 9.08 -12.59 -18.22
N ALA A 72 8.41 -13.34 -17.34
CA ALA A 72 7.21 -12.87 -16.67
C ALA A 72 7.51 -11.70 -15.70
N ILE A 73 8.68 -11.72 -15.05
CA ILE A 73 9.16 -10.63 -14.21
C ILE A 73 9.36 -9.36 -15.03
N LYS A 74 10.11 -9.44 -16.15
CA LYS A 74 10.32 -8.30 -17.05
C LYS A 74 9.01 -7.72 -17.55
N LYS A 75 8.07 -8.59 -17.91
CA LYS A 75 6.74 -8.17 -18.35
C LYS A 75 5.99 -7.44 -17.23
N ALA A 76 5.95 -7.99 -16.03
CA ALA A 76 5.25 -7.37 -14.91
C ALA A 76 5.84 -6.00 -14.53
N ILE A 77 7.17 -5.85 -14.59
CA ILE A 77 7.85 -4.57 -14.38
C ILE A 77 7.47 -3.58 -15.49
N ALA A 78 7.43 -4.02 -16.75
CA ALA A 78 6.99 -3.18 -17.87
C ALA A 78 5.53 -2.74 -17.73
N ASP A 79 4.68 -3.58 -17.13
CA ASP A 79 3.29 -3.30 -16.82
C ASP A 79 3.14 -2.37 -15.57
N GLY A 80 4.26 -1.93 -14.99
CA GLY A 80 4.31 -0.97 -13.88
C GLY A 80 4.32 -1.59 -12.49
N ALA A 81 4.68 -2.87 -12.34
CA ALA A 81 4.84 -3.49 -11.03
C ALA A 81 5.99 -2.85 -10.24
N ASP A 82 5.82 -2.77 -8.93
CA ASP A 82 6.84 -2.27 -8.02
C ASP A 82 7.76 -3.42 -7.58
N VAL A 83 9.06 -3.28 -7.87
CA VAL A 83 10.08 -4.28 -7.49
C VAL A 83 10.30 -4.40 -5.98
N ASN A 84 9.90 -3.37 -5.22
CA ASN A 84 9.97 -3.35 -3.76
C ASN A 84 8.63 -3.71 -3.09
N VAL A 85 7.67 -4.25 -3.86
CA VAL A 85 6.41 -4.72 -3.30
C VAL A 85 6.65 -5.75 -2.20
N LYS A 86 5.91 -5.61 -1.10
CA LYS A 86 5.98 -6.55 0.01
C LYS A 86 4.98 -7.69 -0.21
N ALA A 87 5.50 -8.90 -0.16
CA ALA A 87 4.69 -10.11 -0.19
C ALA A 87 4.09 -10.41 1.19
N VAL A 88 3.24 -11.43 1.24
CA VAL A 88 2.67 -11.92 2.50
C VAL A 88 3.81 -12.33 3.45
N GLY A 89 3.79 -11.78 4.66
CA GLY A 89 4.89 -11.97 5.63
C GLY A 89 5.90 -10.82 5.70
N GLY A 90 5.70 -9.76 4.90
CA GLY A 90 6.50 -8.52 4.98
C GLY A 90 7.86 -8.60 4.29
N GLY A 91 8.19 -9.72 3.64
CA GLY A 91 9.38 -9.85 2.82
C GLY A 91 9.17 -9.23 1.43
N THR A 92 10.23 -8.71 0.84
CA THR A 92 10.22 -8.23 -0.55
C THR A 92 10.42 -9.38 -1.54
N LEU A 93 10.31 -9.09 -2.83
CA LEU A 93 10.57 -10.09 -3.88
C LEU A 93 11.98 -10.70 -3.78
N LEU A 94 12.92 -9.90 -3.33
CA LEU A 94 14.30 -10.36 -3.16
C LEU A 94 14.44 -11.45 -2.06
N PHE A 95 13.55 -11.44 -1.04
CA PHE A 95 13.45 -12.55 -0.08
C PHE A 95 13.01 -13.85 -0.75
N ILE A 96 11.99 -13.76 -1.61
CA ILE A 96 11.47 -14.93 -2.32
C ILE A 96 12.56 -15.50 -3.22
N ALA A 97 13.21 -14.65 -4.03
CA ALA A 97 14.29 -15.07 -4.91
C ALA A 97 15.47 -15.66 -4.14
N ALA A 98 15.80 -15.10 -2.98
CA ALA A 98 16.88 -15.61 -2.12
C ALA A 98 16.55 -16.96 -1.48
N HIS A 99 15.31 -17.14 -1.01
CA HIS A 99 14.83 -18.37 -0.40
C HIS A 99 14.76 -19.52 -1.40
N GLU A 100 14.21 -19.24 -2.59
CA GLU A 100 14.08 -20.22 -3.66
C GLU A 100 15.40 -20.47 -4.41
N GLY A 101 16.41 -19.60 -4.21
CA GLY A 101 17.71 -19.73 -4.85
C GLY A 101 17.74 -19.28 -6.32
N HIS A 102 16.80 -18.46 -6.74
CA HIS A 102 16.70 -17.94 -8.09
C HIS A 102 17.70 -16.79 -8.31
N LYS A 103 18.94 -17.12 -8.62
CA LYS A 103 20.04 -16.14 -8.80
C LYS A 103 19.74 -15.12 -9.89
N GLU A 104 19.29 -15.59 -11.06
CA GLU A 104 18.99 -14.73 -12.20
C GLU A 104 17.86 -13.75 -11.90
N VAL A 105 16.87 -14.18 -11.12
CA VAL A 105 15.77 -13.33 -10.64
C VAL A 105 16.29 -12.30 -9.65
N ALA A 106 17.13 -12.71 -8.69
CA ALA A 106 17.74 -11.80 -7.72
C ALA A 106 18.60 -10.73 -8.43
N GLU A 107 19.39 -11.14 -9.42
CA GLU A 107 20.21 -10.24 -10.23
C GLU A 107 19.34 -9.22 -11.00
N LEU A 108 18.26 -9.67 -11.62
CA LEU A 108 17.32 -8.81 -12.32
C LEU A 108 16.64 -7.81 -11.37
N LEU A 109 16.13 -8.28 -10.23
CA LEU A 109 15.47 -7.40 -9.25
C LEU A 109 16.42 -6.33 -8.71
N ILE A 110 17.68 -6.68 -8.45
CA ILE A 110 18.70 -5.71 -8.03
C ILE A 110 18.99 -4.68 -9.13
N ALA A 111 19.08 -5.13 -10.39
CA ALA A 111 19.26 -4.23 -11.53
C ALA A 111 18.09 -3.25 -11.71
N GLU A 112 16.88 -3.66 -11.36
CA GLU A 112 15.66 -2.83 -11.39
C GLU A 112 15.49 -1.98 -10.11
N GLY A 113 16.46 -2.02 -9.19
CA GLY A 113 16.49 -1.15 -8.01
C GLY A 113 15.86 -1.75 -6.75
N ALA A 114 15.79 -3.07 -6.63
CA ALA A 114 15.39 -3.71 -5.38
C ALA A 114 16.41 -3.46 -4.26
N ASP A 115 15.92 -3.13 -3.07
CA ASP A 115 16.79 -2.94 -1.90
C ASP A 115 17.27 -4.30 -1.37
N VAL A 116 18.60 -4.48 -1.40
CA VAL A 116 19.25 -5.71 -0.93
C VAL A 116 19.27 -5.86 0.59
N ASN A 117 19.02 -4.77 1.31
CA ASN A 117 19.07 -4.69 2.77
C ASN A 117 17.69 -4.46 3.42
N GLU A 118 16.62 -4.49 2.62
CA GLU A 118 15.26 -4.40 3.18
C GLU A 118 15.05 -5.52 4.21
N THR A 119 14.36 -5.20 5.30
CA THR A 119 14.10 -6.17 6.36
C THR A 119 12.63 -6.60 6.38
N ASN A 120 12.41 -7.88 6.67
CA ASN A 120 11.06 -8.38 6.96
C ASN A 120 10.60 -7.99 8.37
N GLY A 121 9.39 -8.40 8.76
CA GLY A 121 8.84 -8.13 10.08
C GLY A 121 9.65 -8.69 11.27
N SER A 122 10.57 -9.62 11.02
CA SER A 122 11.49 -10.21 12.01
C SER A 122 12.85 -9.49 12.07
N GLY A 123 13.08 -8.53 11.17
CA GLY A 123 14.36 -7.83 11.04
C GLY A 123 15.45 -8.65 10.38
N GLU A 124 15.07 -9.59 9.55
CA GLU A 124 15.96 -10.40 8.72
C GLU A 124 16.02 -9.81 7.31
N THR A 125 17.12 -10.01 6.60
CA THR A 125 17.33 -9.54 5.24
C THR A 125 17.26 -10.69 4.24
N PRO A 126 17.18 -10.43 2.93
CA PRO A 126 17.28 -11.49 1.92
C PRO A 126 18.52 -12.35 2.05
N LEU A 127 19.63 -11.78 2.52
CA LEU A 127 20.87 -12.52 2.71
C LEU A 127 20.78 -13.58 3.82
N ASP A 128 19.94 -13.41 4.84
CA ASP A 128 19.73 -14.40 5.90
C ASP A 128 19.08 -15.69 5.35
N TYR A 129 18.36 -15.59 4.24
CA TYR A 129 17.70 -16.71 3.57
C TYR A 129 18.47 -17.25 2.37
N ALA A 130 19.34 -16.43 1.79
CA ALA A 130 20.09 -16.77 0.59
C ALA A 130 21.11 -17.90 0.83
N LYS A 131 21.25 -18.75 -0.17
CA LYS A 131 22.23 -19.85 -0.16
C LYS A 131 23.06 -19.86 -1.45
N GLY A 132 24.28 -20.35 -1.35
CA GLY A 132 25.16 -20.52 -2.51
C GLY A 132 25.38 -19.23 -3.29
N GLU A 133 25.24 -19.31 -4.61
CA GLU A 133 25.52 -18.23 -5.52
C GLU A 133 24.64 -16.98 -5.32
N THR A 134 23.41 -17.17 -4.84
CA THR A 134 22.51 -16.05 -4.54
C THR A 134 23.01 -15.25 -3.33
N ALA A 135 23.57 -15.92 -2.32
CA ALA A 135 24.18 -15.23 -1.18
C ALA A 135 25.42 -14.44 -1.59
N ASP A 136 26.25 -15.01 -2.46
CA ASP A 136 27.45 -14.34 -2.98
C ASP A 136 27.06 -13.11 -3.84
N LEU A 137 26.02 -13.24 -4.65
CA LEU A 137 25.46 -12.16 -5.43
C LEU A 137 25.00 -10.99 -4.53
N LEU A 138 24.20 -11.29 -3.51
CA LEU A 138 23.70 -10.27 -2.58
C LEU A 138 24.85 -9.57 -1.85
N ARG A 139 25.87 -10.31 -1.39
CA ARG A 139 27.07 -9.71 -0.76
C ARG A 139 27.83 -8.81 -1.72
N LYS A 140 27.98 -9.21 -2.96
CA LYS A 140 28.60 -8.41 -4.01
C LYS A 140 27.90 -7.06 -4.21
N HIS A 141 26.59 -7.02 -4.04
CA HIS A 141 25.77 -5.81 -4.13
C HIS A 141 25.58 -5.09 -2.78
N GLY A 142 26.39 -5.43 -1.78
CA GLY A 142 26.37 -4.76 -0.47
C GLY A 142 25.31 -5.30 0.50
N GLY A 143 24.75 -6.47 0.23
CA GLY A 143 23.83 -7.15 1.12
C GLY A 143 24.49 -7.48 2.45
N LYS A 144 23.77 -7.22 3.54
CA LYS A 144 24.15 -7.53 4.91
C LYS A 144 23.07 -8.43 5.53
N THR A 145 23.45 -9.21 6.51
CA THR A 145 22.47 -9.95 7.31
C THR A 145 21.75 -9.02 8.27
N GLY A 146 20.55 -9.39 8.72
CA GLY A 146 19.81 -8.60 9.71
C GLY A 146 20.62 -8.40 11.00
N LYS A 147 21.49 -9.34 11.34
CA LYS A 147 22.42 -9.24 12.46
C LYS A 147 23.48 -8.16 12.26
N GLU A 148 24.05 -8.11 11.05
CA GLU A 148 25.06 -7.10 10.68
C GLU A 148 24.46 -5.70 10.62
N LEU A 149 23.23 -5.55 10.11
CA LEU A 149 22.52 -4.27 10.09
C LEU A 149 22.26 -3.73 11.49
N LYS A 150 21.83 -4.60 12.41
CA LYS A 150 21.63 -4.23 13.84
C LYS A 150 22.95 -3.84 14.52
N ALA A 151 24.06 -4.45 14.17
CA ALA A 151 25.37 -4.15 14.74
C ALA A 151 25.93 -2.79 14.29
N VAL A 152 25.55 -2.32 13.09
CA VAL A 152 26.02 -1.03 12.54
C VAL A 152 25.14 0.14 13.01
N GLY A 153 23.91 -0.14 13.41
CA GLY A 153 22.93 0.87 13.82
C GLY A 153 22.96 1.23 15.33
N ASN A 154 23.94 0.78 16.10
CA ASN A 154 24.03 1.04 17.54
C ASN A 154 25.15 2.03 17.86
#